data_233fbfc4801070a682b197644f05b0ef
#
_entry.id   233fbfc4801070a682b197644f05b0ef
#
_cell.length_a   1.000
_cell.length_b   1.000
_cell.length_c   1.000
_cell.angle_alpha   90.00
_cell.angle_beta   90.00
_cell.angle_gamma   90.00
#
_symmetry.space_group_name_H-M   'P 1'
#
loop_
_entity.id
_entity.type
_entity.pdbx_description
1 polymer ?
#
loop_
_entity_poly.entity_id
_entity_poly.type
_entity_poly.pdbx_seq_one_letter_code
_entity_poly.pdbx_strand_id
1 'polypeptide(L)'
;MLSSPEAFKPLIVSVLEEAGGELETDELFLELEIVADERLLPGDRETTPEGELRWRYAARRARQALITEGVMTRGGGPGVWQLVSGS
;
A
#
# COMPACT_ATOMS: atom_id res chain seq x y z
N MET A 1 -15.54 -1.00 -3.61
CA MET A 1 -14.67 -2.10 -3.25
C MET A 1 -13.21 -1.71 -3.47
N LEU A 2 -12.34 -1.93 -2.50
CA LEU A 2 -10.93 -1.54 -2.58
C LEU A 2 -10.00 -2.68 -2.99
N SER A 3 -10.44 -3.52 -3.94
CA SER A 3 -9.59 -4.58 -4.47
C SER A 3 -8.81 -4.15 -5.70
N SER A 4 -8.96 -2.90 -6.13
CA SER A 4 -8.25 -2.36 -7.29
C SER A 4 -6.96 -1.68 -6.85
N PRO A 5 -5.82 -1.97 -7.49
CA PRO A 5 -4.57 -1.27 -7.19
C PRO A 5 -4.69 0.25 -7.34
N GLU A 6 -5.46 0.72 -8.32
CA GLU A 6 -5.62 2.17 -8.54
C GLU A 6 -6.20 2.88 -7.33
N ALA A 7 -7.13 2.23 -6.62
CA ALA A 7 -7.74 2.84 -5.44
C ALA A 7 -6.76 3.02 -4.30
N PHE A 8 -5.73 2.18 -4.23
CA PHE A 8 -4.75 2.24 -3.15
C PHE A 8 -3.58 3.17 -3.41
N LYS A 9 -3.33 3.56 -4.66
CA LYS A 9 -2.20 4.45 -4.98
C LYS A 9 -2.21 5.73 -4.14
N PRO A 10 -3.28 6.54 -4.15
CA PRO A 10 -3.26 7.78 -3.36
C PRO A 10 -3.22 7.53 -1.86
N LEU A 11 -3.82 6.43 -1.40
CA LEU A 11 -3.82 6.11 0.03
C LEU A 11 -2.41 5.75 0.51
N ILE A 12 -1.69 4.95 -0.26
CA ILE A 12 -0.30 4.57 0.07
C ILE A 12 0.59 5.81 0.11
N VAL A 13 0.50 6.66 -0.90
CA VAL A 13 1.30 7.88 -0.97
C VAL A 13 1.02 8.78 0.24
N SER A 14 -0.26 8.96 0.58
CA SER A 14 -0.66 9.79 1.72
C SER A 14 -0.09 9.25 3.04
N VAL A 15 -0.21 7.95 3.26
CA VAL A 15 0.31 7.31 4.47
C VAL A 15 1.83 7.48 4.57
N LEU A 16 2.54 7.28 3.48
CA LEU A 16 3.99 7.42 3.47
C LEU A 16 4.43 8.86 3.67
N GLU A 17 3.73 9.82 3.07
CA GLU A 17 4.04 11.24 3.25
C GLU A 17 3.91 11.65 4.72
N GLU A 18 2.86 11.19 5.39
CA GLU A 18 2.65 11.48 6.80
C GLU A 18 3.71 10.84 7.69
N ALA A 19 4.30 9.74 7.24
CA ALA A 19 5.32 9.02 7.99
C ALA A 19 6.74 9.51 7.71
N GLY A 20 6.89 10.54 6.89
CA GLY A 20 8.21 11.06 6.55
C GLY A 20 8.84 10.44 5.31
N GLY A 21 8.09 9.66 4.55
CA GLY A 21 8.51 9.10 3.27
C GLY A 21 8.75 7.61 3.25
N GLU A 22 8.80 6.94 4.39
CA GLU A 22 9.01 5.50 4.43
C GLU A 22 8.39 4.85 5.66
N LEU A 23 8.02 3.58 5.54
CA LEU A 23 7.49 2.75 6.62
C LEU A 23 7.83 1.30 6.35
N GLU A 24 7.97 0.53 7.43
CA GLU A 24 8.04 -0.92 7.30
C GLU A 24 6.67 -1.45 6.84
N THR A 25 6.69 -2.56 6.12
CA THR A 25 5.49 -3.15 5.52
C THR A 25 4.36 -3.36 6.54
N ASP A 26 4.68 -3.92 7.71
CA ASP A 26 3.66 -4.18 8.73
C ASP A 26 3.03 -2.89 9.25
N GLU A 27 3.84 -1.88 9.51
CA GLU A 27 3.34 -0.59 9.95
C GLU A 27 2.52 0.09 8.87
N LEU A 28 2.97 -0.01 7.62
CA LEU A 28 2.22 0.54 6.49
C LEU A 28 0.83 -0.07 6.41
N PHE A 29 0.73 -1.40 6.53
CA PHE A 29 -0.57 -2.05 6.44
C PHE A 29 -1.48 -1.67 7.61
N LEU A 30 -0.94 -1.47 8.80
CA LEU A 30 -1.74 -1.01 9.93
C LEU A 30 -2.32 0.38 9.65
N GLU A 31 -1.50 1.31 9.19
CA GLU A 31 -1.94 2.66 8.88
C GLU A 31 -2.90 2.67 7.70
N LEU A 32 -2.61 1.86 6.69
CA LEU A 32 -3.44 1.77 5.50
C LEU A 32 -4.82 1.23 5.83
N GLU A 33 -4.90 0.23 6.71
CA GLU A 33 -6.18 -0.31 7.15
C GLU A 33 -7.02 0.78 7.85
N ILE A 34 -6.39 1.61 8.66
CA ILE A 34 -7.09 2.69 9.36
C ILE A 34 -7.69 3.67 8.36
N VAL A 35 -6.91 4.13 7.38
CA VAL A 35 -7.42 5.13 6.42
C VAL A 35 -8.39 4.54 5.42
N ALA A 36 -8.34 3.24 5.18
CA ALA A 36 -9.21 2.57 4.21
C ALA A 36 -10.44 1.92 4.85
N ASP A 37 -10.49 1.84 6.17
CA ASP A 37 -11.49 1.04 6.89
C ASP A 37 -12.93 1.30 6.42
N GLU A 38 -13.32 2.55 6.30
CA GLU A 38 -14.68 2.90 5.89
C GLU A 38 -15.01 2.49 4.47
N ARG A 39 -14.01 2.25 3.64
CA ARG A 39 -14.18 1.87 2.24
C ARG A 39 -14.07 0.37 2.00
N LEU A 40 -13.58 -0.38 3.00
CA LEU A 40 -13.42 -1.81 2.86
C LEU A 40 -14.76 -2.52 2.99
N LEU A 41 -15.08 -3.35 2.01
CA LEU A 41 -16.27 -4.20 2.00
C LEU A 41 -15.89 -5.63 2.40
N PRO A 42 -16.86 -6.47 2.76
CA PRO A 42 -16.54 -7.86 3.12
C PRO A 42 -15.70 -8.60 2.08
N GLY A 43 -15.96 -8.36 0.78
CA GLY A 43 -15.18 -8.98 -0.28
C GLY A 43 -13.71 -8.57 -0.29
N ASP A 44 -13.39 -7.36 0.15
CA ASP A 44 -12.01 -6.89 0.24
C ASP A 44 -11.24 -7.57 1.37
N ARG A 45 -11.95 -8.09 2.36
CA ARG A 45 -11.36 -8.78 3.51
C ARG A 45 -11.27 -10.29 3.32
N GLU A 46 -11.68 -10.81 2.18
CA GLU A 46 -11.51 -12.22 1.86
C GLU A 46 -10.04 -12.51 1.57
N THR A 47 -9.62 -13.75 1.81
CA THR A 47 -8.24 -14.13 1.54
C THR A 47 -8.09 -14.64 0.11
N THR A 48 -6.88 -14.43 -0.45
CA THR A 48 -6.49 -15.00 -1.73
C THR A 48 -6.14 -16.48 -1.53
N PRO A 49 -5.97 -17.26 -2.62
CA PRO A 49 -5.48 -18.63 -2.50
C PRO A 49 -4.18 -18.76 -1.72
N GLU A 50 -3.35 -17.73 -1.71
CA GLU A 50 -2.08 -17.71 -0.99
C GLU A 50 -2.25 -17.33 0.49
N GLY A 51 -3.48 -17.03 0.92
CA GLY A 51 -3.77 -16.73 2.32
C GLY A 51 -3.65 -15.26 2.71
N GLU A 52 -3.45 -14.37 1.76
CA GLU A 52 -3.39 -12.93 2.03
C GLU A 52 -4.76 -12.29 1.82
N LEU A 53 -5.07 -11.25 2.60
CA LEU A 53 -6.30 -10.48 2.41
C LEU A 53 -6.28 -9.79 1.05
N ARG A 54 -7.41 -9.77 0.36
CA ARG A 54 -7.51 -9.18 -0.98
C ARG A 54 -7.06 -7.73 -1.03
N TRP A 55 -7.45 -6.93 -0.04
CA TRP A 55 -7.06 -5.52 -0.05
C TRP A 55 -5.55 -5.35 0.13
N ARG A 56 -4.90 -6.24 0.89
CA ARG A 56 -3.45 -6.19 1.03
C ARG A 56 -2.75 -6.58 -0.27
N TYR A 57 -3.28 -7.58 -0.94
CA TYR A 57 -2.76 -7.98 -2.25
C TYR A 57 -2.88 -6.84 -3.26
N ALA A 58 -4.04 -6.16 -3.29
CA ALA A 58 -4.24 -5.01 -4.17
C ALA A 58 -3.25 -3.88 -3.83
N ALA A 59 -2.99 -3.65 -2.53
CA ALA A 59 -2.04 -2.64 -2.10
C ALA A 59 -0.61 -2.99 -2.56
N ARG A 60 -0.23 -4.26 -2.53
CA ARG A 60 1.08 -4.69 -3.03
C ARG A 60 1.21 -4.45 -4.53
N ARG A 61 0.14 -4.68 -5.27
CA ARG A 61 0.13 -4.40 -6.71
C ARG A 61 0.18 -2.90 -6.98
N ALA A 62 -0.48 -2.11 -6.15
CA ALA A 62 -0.42 -0.66 -6.26
C ALA A 62 1.02 -0.15 -6.03
N ARG A 63 1.71 -0.72 -5.03
CA ARG A 63 3.11 -0.39 -4.79
C ARG A 63 3.97 -0.68 -6.02
N GLN A 64 3.77 -1.83 -6.63
CA GLN A 64 4.53 -2.20 -7.82
C GLN A 64 4.31 -1.20 -8.95
N ALA A 65 3.06 -0.77 -9.16
CA ALA A 65 2.74 0.23 -10.16
C ALA A 65 3.38 1.58 -9.82
N LEU A 66 3.36 1.99 -8.54
CA LEU A 66 3.98 3.23 -8.11
C LEU A 66 5.50 3.22 -8.32
N ILE A 67 6.14 2.07 -8.12
CA ILE A 67 7.57 1.92 -8.42
C ILE A 67 7.82 2.09 -9.92
N THR A 68 7.00 1.45 -10.74
CA THR A 68 7.11 1.56 -12.20
C THR A 68 6.90 3.01 -12.68
N GLU A 69 5.99 3.73 -12.02
CA GLU A 69 5.70 5.12 -12.36
C GLU A 69 6.73 6.12 -11.82
N GLY A 70 7.68 5.66 -11.02
CA GLY A 70 8.71 6.52 -10.45
C GLY A 70 8.29 7.28 -9.19
N VAL A 71 7.14 6.93 -8.61
CA VAL A 71 6.66 7.56 -7.37
C VAL A 71 7.26 6.91 -6.14
N MET A 72 7.50 5.60 -6.20
CA MET A 72 8.12 4.85 -5.12
C MET A 72 9.40 4.17 -5.56
N THR A 73 10.22 3.79 -4.60
CA THR A 73 11.48 3.09 -4.87
C THR A 73 11.60 1.87 -3.96
N ARG A 74 12.45 0.94 -4.37
CA ARG A 74 12.81 -0.24 -3.56
C ARG A 74 14.03 0.03 -2.68
N GLY A 75 14.50 1.27 -2.64
CA GLY A 75 15.77 1.65 -2.01
C GLY A 75 15.82 1.54 -0.50
N GLY A 76 14.69 1.39 0.18
CA GLY A 76 14.64 1.31 1.64
C GLY A 76 15.02 -0.04 2.24
N GLY A 77 15.37 -1.03 1.40
CA GLY A 77 15.70 -2.37 1.86
C GLY A 77 14.49 -3.31 1.93
N PRO A 78 14.73 -4.60 2.26
CA PRO A 78 13.65 -5.58 2.35
C PRO A 78 12.62 -5.17 3.40
N GLY A 79 11.34 -5.28 3.05
CA GLY A 79 10.26 -4.99 3.98
C GLY A 79 10.00 -3.52 4.25
N VAL A 80 10.61 -2.62 3.47
CA VAL A 80 10.38 -1.17 3.61
C VAL A 80 9.74 -0.63 2.34
N TRP A 81 8.70 0.19 2.52
CA TRP A 81 8.05 0.91 1.42
C TRP A 81 8.46 2.38 1.52
N GLN A 82 9.00 2.90 0.45
CA GLN A 82 9.60 4.25 0.45
C GLN A 82 9.20 5.03 -0.79
N LEU A 83 8.86 6.30 -0.58
CA LEU A 83 8.64 7.24 -1.68
C LEU A 83 9.98 7.67 -2.25
N VAL A 84 9.99 8.00 -3.55
CA VAL A 84 11.17 8.59 -4.17
C VAL A 84 11.40 9.96 -3.54
N SER A 85 12.61 10.18 -3.04
CA SER A 85 12.97 11.46 -2.43
C SER A 85 13.58 12.41 -3.44
N GLY A 86 13.59 13.70 -3.10
CA GLY A 86 14.28 14.70 -3.90
C GLY A 86 13.50 15.23 -5.09
N SER A 87 12.22 14.97 -5.13
CA SER A 87 11.36 15.54 -6.15
C SER A 87 10.98 16.97 -5.81
#